data_b2a46e86e509fcdbfc97df483aa2d55f
#
_entry.id   b2a46e86e509fcdbfc97df483aa2d55f
#
_cell.length_a   1.000
_cell.length_b   1.000
_cell.length_c   1.000
_cell.angle_alpha   90.00
_cell.angle_beta   90.00
_cell.angle_gamma   90.00
#
_symmetry.space_group_name_H-M   'P 1'
#
loop_
_entity.id
_entity.type
_entity.pdbx_description
1 polymer ?
#
loop_
_entity_poly.entity_id
_entity_poly.type
_entity_poly.pdbx_seq_one_letter_code
_entity_poly.pdbx_strand_id
1 'polypeptide(L)'
;MKKRTYLISLSLAAGLALSQLTGCASSGPEETTAAESTQAPSEAETASIPNPMEEVENEQSFESMGIHMVAPADGENTKFYTISGEVAEITFDENGVSYCYRASNTAEDFAGIFERFTDQELAVNWESGKIAGQAQVKTTESGGRLASWSWGSTGYTLYTASDISDEDCTNIVTNLMELSYHE
;
A
#
# COMPACT_ATOMS: atom_id res chain seq x y z
N MET A 1 6.37 -46.46 2.85
CA MET A 1 5.81 -46.39 1.49
C MET A 1 4.31 -46.58 1.54
N LYS A 2 3.50 -45.53 1.40
CA LYS A 2 2.07 -45.63 1.06
C LYS A 2 1.71 -44.35 0.29
N LYS A 3 1.63 -44.48 -1.04
CA LYS A 3 1.13 -43.46 -1.96
C LYS A 3 -0.39 -43.39 -1.80
N ARG A 4 -0.93 -42.21 -1.52
CA ARG A 4 -2.36 -41.91 -1.61
C ARG A 4 -2.60 -41.00 -2.82
N THR A 5 -3.23 -41.61 -3.82
CA THR A 5 -3.74 -40.97 -5.02
C THR A 5 -5.12 -40.41 -4.69
N TYR A 6 -5.34 -39.10 -4.93
CA TYR A 6 -6.65 -38.49 -4.87
C TYR A 6 -7.12 -38.18 -6.29
N LEU A 7 -8.26 -38.76 -6.62
CA LEU A 7 -8.99 -38.61 -7.88
C LEU A 7 -9.75 -37.25 -7.86
N ILE A 8 -9.55 -36.50 -8.94
CA ILE A 8 -10.23 -35.28 -9.23
C ILE A 8 -11.60 -35.61 -9.83
N SER A 9 -12.66 -35.12 -9.24
CA SER A 9 -14.01 -35.21 -9.75
C SER A 9 -14.40 -33.86 -10.39
N LEU A 10 -14.60 -33.88 -11.68
CA LEU A 10 -15.01 -32.77 -12.55
C LEU A 10 -16.53 -32.73 -12.59
N SER A 11 -17.17 -31.64 -12.19
CA SER A 11 -18.60 -31.41 -12.35
C SER A 11 -18.83 -30.12 -13.14
N LEU A 12 -19.30 -30.34 -14.35
CA LEU A 12 -19.76 -29.35 -15.33
C LEU A 12 -21.25 -29.08 -15.09
N ALA A 13 -21.65 -27.84 -14.90
CA ALA A 13 -23.06 -27.44 -14.96
C ALA A 13 -23.19 -26.14 -15.73
N ALA A 14 -23.76 -26.24 -16.90
CA ALA A 14 -24.18 -25.15 -17.77
C ALA A 14 -25.60 -24.68 -17.37
N GLY A 15 -25.84 -23.36 -17.33
CA GLY A 15 -27.14 -22.77 -17.14
C GLY A 15 -27.27 -21.44 -17.91
N LEU A 16 -27.83 -21.51 -19.13
CA LEU A 16 -28.29 -20.37 -19.90
C LEU A 16 -29.66 -19.92 -19.37
N ALA A 17 -29.84 -18.63 -19.16
CA ALA A 17 -31.16 -18.01 -19.11
C ALA A 17 -31.14 -16.68 -19.89
N LEU A 18 -31.71 -16.71 -21.08
CA LEU A 18 -32.17 -15.54 -21.86
C LEU A 18 -33.46 -15.03 -21.23
N SER A 19 -33.59 -13.72 -21.01
CA SER A 19 -34.86 -13.04 -20.87
C SER A 19 -34.87 -11.78 -21.74
N GLN A 20 -35.64 -11.88 -22.84
CA GLN A 20 -36.02 -10.76 -23.69
C GLN A 20 -37.25 -10.10 -23.07
N LEU A 21 -37.29 -8.79 -23.02
CA LEU A 21 -38.51 -8.02 -22.82
C LEU A 21 -38.67 -7.04 -23.98
N THR A 22 -39.62 -7.41 -24.82
CA THR A 22 -40.15 -6.64 -25.93
C THR A 22 -41.22 -5.64 -25.47
N GLY A 23 -41.16 -4.44 -26.04
CA GLY A 23 -42.32 -3.76 -26.56
C GLY A 23 -43.10 -2.81 -25.69
N CYS A 24 -43.28 -1.58 -26.11
CA CYS A 24 -44.53 -1.14 -26.72
C CYS A 24 -44.35 0.24 -27.33
N ALA A 25 -44.68 0.31 -28.59
CA ALA A 25 -44.91 1.55 -29.31
C ALA A 25 -46.31 2.08 -29.01
N SER A 26 -46.49 3.38 -28.94
CA SER A 26 -47.76 4.03 -29.24
C SER A 26 -47.54 5.43 -29.81
N SER A 27 -48.17 5.60 -30.91
CA SER A 27 -48.19 6.64 -31.91
C SER A 27 -48.91 7.92 -31.54
N GLY A 28 -48.48 9.03 -32.17
CA GLY A 28 -49.36 10.00 -32.74
C GLY A 28 -49.05 11.48 -32.42
N PRO A 29 -49.17 12.35 -33.41
CA PRO A 29 -48.34 13.55 -33.55
C PRO A 29 -49.08 14.83 -33.17
N GLU A 30 -48.32 15.89 -32.83
CA GLU A 30 -48.71 17.28 -33.17
C GLU A 30 -47.52 18.21 -33.15
N GLU A 31 -47.39 18.95 -34.23
CA GLU A 31 -46.45 20.06 -34.47
C GLU A 31 -46.70 21.24 -33.55
N THR A 32 -45.65 21.91 -33.09
CA THR A 32 -45.56 23.36 -33.10
C THR A 32 -44.10 23.85 -32.84
N THR A 33 -43.54 24.37 -33.90
CA THR A 33 -42.61 25.52 -34.08
C THR A 33 -41.75 26.02 -32.92
N ALA A 34 -40.43 25.98 -33.17
CA ALA A 34 -39.38 26.99 -33.01
C ALA A 34 -39.13 27.63 -31.64
N ALA A 35 -37.95 27.35 -31.11
CA ALA A 35 -36.95 28.38 -30.77
C ALA A 35 -35.59 27.69 -30.55
N GLU A 36 -34.70 28.02 -31.43
CA GLU A 36 -33.26 27.74 -31.39
C GLU A 36 -32.65 28.39 -30.16
N SER A 37 -32.12 27.57 -29.27
CA SER A 37 -31.13 28.01 -28.27
C SER A 37 -30.05 26.94 -28.20
N THR A 38 -29.06 27.15 -29.04
CA THR A 38 -27.77 26.48 -29.00
C THR A 38 -27.06 26.84 -27.71
N GLN A 39 -27.26 26.06 -26.64
CA GLN A 39 -26.30 26.00 -25.55
C GLN A 39 -25.45 24.76 -25.77
N ALA A 40 -24.20 25.01 -26.13
CA ALA A 40 -23.11 24.02 -26.07
C ALA A 40 -23.10 23.38 -24.68
N PRO A 41 -22.84 22.05 -24.57
CA PRO A 41 -22.61 21.45 -23.29
C PRO A 41 -21.35 22.13 -22.73
N SER A 42 -21.50 22.83 -21.61
CA SER A 42 -20.38 23.19 -20.74
C SER A 42 -19.65 21.90 -20.42
N GLU A 43 -18.42 21.78 -20.88
CA GLU A 43 -17.50 20.77 -20.38
C GLU A 43 -17.50 20.92 -18.86
N ALA A 44 -18.10 19.95 -18.18
CA ALA A 44 -17.90 19.78 -16.77
C ALA A 44 -16.40 19.50 -16.61
N GLU A 45 -15.66 20.47 -16.14
CA GLU A 45 -14.32 20.28 -15.62
C GLU A 45 -14.44 19.16 -14.58
N THR A 46 -14.03 17.96 -14.94
CA THR A 46 -13.82 16.88 -13.99
C THR A 46 -12.74 17.40 -13.06
N ALA A 47 -13.13 17.81 -11.86
CA ALA A 47 -12.20 18.14 -10.80
C ALA A 47 -11.32 16.89 -10.58
N SER A 48 -10.11 16.93 -11.13
CA SER A 48 -9.10 15.93 -10.87
C SER A 48 -8.74 16.05 -9.40
N ILE A 49 -9.08 15.03 -8.61
CA ILE A 49 -8.58 14.93 -7.23
C ILE A 49 -7.07 14.73 -7.38
N PRO A 50 -6.23 15.65 -6.89
CA PRO A 50 -4.79 15.50 -6.99
C PRO A 50 -4.37 14.18 -6.32
N ASN A 51 -3.48 13.42 -6.97
CA ASN A 51 -2.87 12.26 -6.32
C ASN A 51 -2.02 12.78 -5.17
N PRO A 52 -2.28 12.38 -3.92
CA PRO A 52 -1.50 12.83 -2.78
C PRO A 52 -0.07 12.28 -2.77
N MET A 53 0.23 11.26 -3.59
CA MET A 53 1.54 10.63 -3.71
C MET A 53 2.30 11.25 -4.88
N GLU A 54 3.49 11.77 -4.61
CA GLU A 54 4.40 12.37 -5.58
C GLU A 54 5.73 11.61 -5.56
N GLU A 55 6.20 11.15 -6.73
CA GLU A 55 7.52 10.52 -6.88
C GLU A 55 8.61 11.60 -6.80
N VAL A 56 9.66 11.35 -6.01
CA VAL A 56 10.80 12.24 -5.82
C VAL A 56 12.10 11.54 -6.22
N GLU A 57 13.17 12.31 -6.42
CA GLU A 57 14.39 11.78 -7.01
C GLU A 57 15.15 10.82 -6.08
N ASN A 58 15.18 11.14 -4.78
CA ASN A 58 15.95 10.38 -3.79
C ASN A 58 15.53 10.78 -2.36
N GLU A 59 16.15 10.15 -1.34
CA GLU A 59 15.90 10.38 0.07
C GLU A 59 16.21 11.80 0.56
N GLN A 60 17.09 12.56 -0.11
CA GLN A 60 17.36 13.94 0.27
C GLN A 60 16.12 14.83 0.20
N SER A 61 15.15 14.45 -0.62
CA SER A 61 13.86 15.16 -0.69
C SER A 61 13.10 15.14 0.63
N PHE A 62 13.36 14.17 1.51
CA PHE A 62 12.72 14.03 2.82
C PHE A 62 13.28 14.96 3.89
N GLU A 63 14.47 15.53 3.66
CA GLU A 63 15.10 16.48 4.59
C GLU A 63 14.23 17.73 4.80
N SER A 64 13.51 18.16 3.76
CA SER A 64 12.58 19.29 3.87
C SER A 64 11.42 19.04 4.82
N MET A 65 11.11 17.76 5.09
CA MET A 65 10.09 17.29 6.03
C MET A 65 10.68 17.02 7.42
N GLY A 66 12.00 17.16 7.58
CA GLY A 66 12.71 16.81 8.82
C GLY A 66 12.72 15.29 9.08
N ILE A 67 12.63 14.48 8.02
CA ILE A 67 12.61 13.02 8.10
C ILE A 67 13.95 12.48 7.60
N HIS A 68 14.58 11.65 8.40
CA HIS A 68 15.78 10.89 8.02
C HIS A 68 15.38 9.46 7.68
N MET A 69 15.48 9.11 6.39
CA MET A 69 15.27 7.76 5.86
C MET A 69 16.35 7.45 4.84
N VAL A 70 16.87 6.23 4.90
CA VAL A 70 17.87 5.73 3.95
C VAL A 70 17.39 4.39 3.40
N ALA A 71 17.47 4.22 2.09
CA ALA A 71 17.20 2.93 1.46
C ALA A 71 18.26 1.91 1.82
N PRO A 72 17.92 0.61 2.01
CA PRO A 72 18.92 -0.42 2.23
C PRO A 72 19.83 -0.55 1.00
N ALA A 73 21.14 -0.80 1.24
CA ALA A 73 22.15 -0.86 0.18
C ALA A 73 21.88 -2.00 -0.84
N ASP A 74 21.26 -3.07 -0.39
CA ASP A 74 20.92 -4.25 -1.19
C ASP A 74 19.50 -4.17 -1.80
N GLY A 75 18.82 -3.01 -1.63
CA GLY A 75 17.48 -2.76 -2.18
C GLY A 75 17.51 -2.59 -3.70
N GLU A 76 16.76 -3.43 -4.39
CA GLU A 76 16.53 -3.37 -5.83
C GLU A 76 15.24 -2.59 -6.14
N ASN A 77 15.10 -2.05 -7.36
CA ASN A 77 13.89 -1.34 -7.82
C ASN A 77 13.44 -0.20 -6.88
N THR A 78 14.38 0.41 -6.18
CA THR A 78 14.11 1.44 -5.17
C THR A 78 13.46 2.68 -5.79
N LYS A 79 12.37 3.14 -5.16
CA LYS A 79 11.67 4.37 -5.53
C LYS A 79 11.33 5.17 -4.29
N PHE A 80 11.22 6.49 -4.46
CA PHE A 80 11.02 7.45 -3.39
C PHE A 80 9.76 8.27 -3.66
N TYR A 81 8.93 8.47 -2.61
CA TYR A 81 7.69 9.21 -2.71
C TYR A 81 7.49 10.11 -1.49
N THR A 82 6.78 11.21 -1.70
CA THR A 82 6.13 11.95 -0.62
C THR A 82 4.62 11.81 -0.73
N ILE A 83 3.92 11.72 0.39
CA ILE A 83 2.47 11.60 0.44
C ILE A 83 1.93 12.80 1.24
N SER A 84 1.19 13.67 0.57
CA SER A 84 0.60 14.91 1.13
C SER A 84 1.63 15.84 1.80
N GLY A 85 2.94 15.66 1.56
CA GLY A 85 3.99 16.43 2.24
C GLY A 85 4.20 16.08 3.72
N GLU A 86 3.58 15.00 4.23
CA GLU A 86 3.62 14.59 5.64
C GLU A 86 4.25 13.22 5.84
N VAL A 87 4.20 12.35 4.83
CA VAL A 87 4.76 10.99 4.89
C VAL A 87 5.82 10.84 3.80
N ALA A 88 7.00 10.36 4.19
CA ALA A 88 8.04 9.88 3.30
C ALA A 88 7.84 8.38 3.06
N GLU A 89 8.01 7.93 1.81
CA GLU A 89 7.92 6.51 1.45
C GLU A 89 9.09 6.10 0.57
N ILE A 90 9.68 4.95 0.89
CA ILE A 90 10.63 4.23 0.04
C ILE A 90 10.03 2.87 -0.26
N THR A 91 9.88 2.52 -1.53
CA THR A 91 9.57 1.15 -1.94
C THR A 91 10.83 0.51 -2.51
N PHE A 92 11.07 -0.75 -2.19
CA PHE A 92 12.21 -1.52 -2.69
C PHE A 92 11.91 -3.01 -2.68
N ASP A 93 12.70 -3.76 -3.45
CA ASP A 93 12.71 -5.23 -3.41
C ASP A 93 14.03 -5.70 -2.78
N GLU A 94 13.97 -6.72 -1.93
CA GLU A 94 15.14 -7.37 -1.37
C GLU A 94 14.90 -8.88 -1.28
N ASN A 95 15.82 -9.69 -1.82
CA ASN A 95 15.70 -11.15 -1.89
C ASN A 95 14.39 -11.64 -2.55
N GLY A 96 13.84 -10.88 -3.50
CA GLY A 96 12.59 -11.19 -4.19
C GLY A 96 11.33 -10.87 -3.40
N VAL A 97 11.45 -10.16 -2.29
CA VAL A 97 10.35 -9.66 -1.45
C VAL A 97 10.22 -8.17 -1.65
N SER A 98 9.00 -7.68 -1.90
CA SER A 98 8.72 -6.25 -2.03
C SER A 98 8.35 -5.64 -0.68
N TYR A 99 8.91 -4.47 -0.39
CA TYR A 99 8.72 -3.73 0.84
C TYR A 99 8.23 -2.31 0.58
N CYS A 100 7.42 -1.82 1.51
CA CYS A 100 7.02 -0.42 1.62
C CYS A 100 7.49 0.12 2.98
N TYR A 101 8.43 1.06 2.96
CA TYR A 101 9.03 1.68 4.13
C TYR A 101 8.57 3.13 4.21
N ARG A 102 7.93 3.51 5.32
CA ARG A 102 7.37 4.85 5.53
C ARG A 102 7.89 5.49 6.81
N ALA A 103 7.92 6.83 6.80
CA ALA A 103 8.18 7.62 7.99
C ALA A 103 7.32 8.88 8.02
N SER A 104 6.97 9.34 9.23
CA SER A 104 6.27 10.58 9.46
C SER A 104 6.61 11.17 10.83
N ASN A 105 6.61 12.53 10.90
CA ASN A 105 6.74 13.29 12.15
C ASN A 105 5.39 13.72 12.72
N THR A 106 4.31 13.63 11.93
CA THR A 106 3.03 14.27 12.22
C THR A 106 1.83 13.35 12.11
N ALA A 107 1.87 12.35 11.20
CA ALA A 107 0.75 11.46 10.98
C ALA A 107 0.71 10.34 12.02
N GLU A 108 -0.46 10.09 12.61
CA GLU A 108 -0.65 9.01 13.61
C GLU A 108 -0.79 7.62 12.96
N ASP A 109 -1.48 7.54 11.82
CA ASP A 109 -1.68 6.29 11.06
C ASP A 109 -1.23 6.48 9.60
N PHE A 110 0.05 6.27 9.37
CA PHE A 110 0.68 6.46 8.07
C PHE A 110 1.15 5.16 7.40
N ALA A 111 0.99 4.03 8.07
CA ALA A 111 1.35 2.72 7.49
C ALA A 111 0.54 2.42 6.22
N GLY A 112 -0.70 2.89 6.15
CA GLY A 112 -1.58 2.73 5.00
C GLY A 112 -2.01 1.27 4.76
N ILE A 113 -2.06 0.46 5.82
CA ILE A 113 -2.43 -0.95 5.78
C ILE A 113 -3.86 -1.11 6.29
N PHE A 114 -4.74 -1.61 5.42
CA PHE A 114 -6.16 -1.80 5.70
C PHE A 114 -6.52 -3.28 5.95
N GLU A 115 -5.53 -4.11 6.23
CA GLU A 115 -5.71 -5.52 6.54
C GLU A 115 -6.00 -5.74 8.03
N ARG A 116 -6.57 -6.90 8.35
CA ARG A 116 -6.71 -7.34 9.73
C ARG A 116 -5.42 -8.00 10.20
N PHE A 117 -5.09 -7.77 11.47
CA PHE A 117 -3.94 -8.38 12.11
C PHE A 117 -4.37 -9.58 12.96
N THR A 118 -3.49 -10.56 13.05
CA THR A 118 -3.60 -11.69 14.00
C THR A 118 -3.16 -11.24 15.40
N ASP A 119 -3.28 -12.14 16.38
CA ASP A 119 -2.75 -11.90 17.72
C ASP A 119 -1.23 -12.20 17.83
N GLN A 120 -0.57 -12.52 16.70
CA GLN A 120 0.87 -12.78 16.67
C GLN A 120 1.65 -11.48 16.60
N GLU A 121 2.50 -11.27 17.59
CA GLU A 121 3.41 -10.13 17.67
C GLU A 121 4.85 -10.62 17.83
N LEU A 122 5.80 -9.93 17.16
CA LEU A 122 7.23 -10.14 17.30
C LEU A 122 7.88 -8.82 17.73
N ALA A 123 8.70 -8.85 18.78
CA ALA A 123 9.49 -7.71 19.19
C ALA A 123 10.91 -7.84 18.64
N VAL A 124 11.35 -6.84 17.86
CA VAL A 124 12.71 -6.74 17.34
C VAL A 124 13.46 -5.70 18.15
N ASN A 125 14.56 -6.09 18.79
CA ASN A 125 15.40 -5.20 19.58
C ASN A 125 16.68 -4.87 18.81
N TRP A 126 17.06 -3.60 18.84
CA TRP A 126 18.32 -3.10 18.29
C TRP A 126 19.09 -2.34 19.34
N GLU A 127 20.40 -2.58 19.42
CA GLU A 127 21.30 -1.92 20.36
C GLU A 127 22.62 -1.53 19.67
N SER A 128 23.07 -0.30 19.90
CA SER A 128 24.37 0.19 19.48
C SER A 128 24.99 1.05 20.57
N GLY A 129 26.00 0.52 21.24
CA GLY A 129 26.67 1.20 22.36
C GLY A 129 25.74 1.40 23.55
N LYS A 130 25.28 2.64 23.78
CA LYS A 130 24.34 2.99 24.86
C LYS A 130 22.93 3.26 24.37
N ILE A 131 22.70 3.11 23.08
CA ILE A 131 21.44 3.40 22.43
C ILE A 131 20.72 2.09 22.19
N ALA A 132 19.44 2.04 22.53
CA ALA A 132 18.58 0.90 22.31
C ALA A 132 17.28 1.36 21.68
N GLY A 133 16.76 0.56 20.76
CA GLY A 133 15.46 0.72 20.14
C GLY A 133 14.72 -0.59 20.06
N GLN A 134 13.40 -0.51 19.92
CA GLN A 134 12.54 -1.66 19.75
C GLN A 134 11.53 -1.39 18.66
N ALA A 135 11.35 -2.36 17.76
CA ALA A 135 10.24 -2.38 16.82
C ALA A 135 9.21 -3.44 17.24
N GLN A 136 7.94 -3.14 17.03
CA GLN A 136 6.83 -4.09 17.15
C GLN A 136 6.45 -4.56 15.76
N VAL A 137 6.37 -5.87 15.57
CA VAL A 137 5.94 -6.48 14.31
C VAL A 137 4.62 -7.18 14.53
N LYS A 138 3.64 -6.86 13.69
CA LYS A 138 2.33 -7.51 13.62
C LYS A 138 2.22 -8.33 12.36
N THR A 139 1.53 -9.46 12.44
CA THR A 139 1.26 -10.32 11.28
C THR A 139 -0.18 -10.09 10.81
N THR A 140 -0.38 -9.88 9.50
CA THR A 140 -1.74 -9.78 8.93
C THR A 140 -2.37 -11.16 8.79
N GLU A 141 -3.71 -11.24 8.64
CA GLU A 141 -4.40 -12.52 8.39
C GLU A 141 -3.97 -13.17 7.06
N SER A 142 -3.45 -12.39 6.11
CA SER A 142 -2.90 -12.86 4.84
C SER A 142 -1.45 -13.36 4.94
N GLY A 143 -0.79 -13.20 6.08
CA GLY A 143 0.60 -13.58 6.34
C GLY A 143 1.61 -12.44 6.16
N GLY A 144 1.18 -11.25 5.73
CA GLY A 144 2.05 -10.08 5.63
C GLY A 144 2.58 -9.61 6.99
N ARG A 145 3.63 -8.79 6.98
CA ARG A 145 4.29 -8.27 8.19
C ARG A 145 4.28 -6.74 8.19
N LEU A 146 3.88 -6.14 9.32
CA LEU A 146 3.99 -4.71 9.57
C LEU A 146 4.85 -4.48 10.81
N ALA A 147 6.06 -3.95 10.62
CA ALA A 147 6.91 -3.47 11.70
C ALA A 147 6.68 -1.98 11.94
N SER A 148 6.80 -1.53 13.19
CA SER A 148 6.74 -0.12 13.57
C SER A 148 7.71 0.19 14.70
N TRP A 149 8.42 1.33 14.60
CA TRP A 149 9.35 1.86 15.62
C TRP A 149 9.39 3.38 15.56
N SER A 150 10.14 4.00 16.44
CA SER A 150 10.35 5.46 16.43
C SER A 150 11.74 5.84 16.90
N TRP A 151 12.25 6.95 16.35
CA TRP A 151 13.42 7.68 16.84
C TRP A 151 13.03 9.14 17.10
N GLY A 152 13.11 9.56 18.35
CA GLY A 152 12.65 10.90 18.72
C GLY A 152 11.16 11.10 18.41
N SER A 153 10.85 12.08 17.57
CA SER A 153 9.48 12.38 17.11
C SER A 153 9.11 11.69 15.81
N THR A 154 10.05 11.03 15.12
CA THR A 154 9.79 10.38 13.84
C THR A 154 9.33 8.94 14.07
N GLY A 155 8.15 8.62 13.57
CA GLY A 155 7.63 7.25 13.48
C GLY A 155 8.05 6.62 12.16
N TYR A 156 8.31 5.31 12.18
CA TYR A 156 8.68 4.50 11.03
C TYR A 156 7.82 3.25 10.95
N THR A 157 7.51 2.83 9.73
CA THR A 157 6.83 1.56 9.47
C THR A 157 7.46 0.84 8.27
N LEU A 158 7.57 -0.48 8.35
CA LEU A 158 7.93 -1.35 7.25
C LEU A 158 6.84 -2.36 7.02
N TYR A 159 6.32 -2.44 5.81
CA TYR A 159 5.31 -3.42 5.44
C TYR A 159 5.78 -4.29 4.28
N THR A 160 5.43 -5.58 4.34
CA THR A 160 5.43 -6.50 3.21
C THR A 160 4.17 -7.36 3.23
N ALA A 161 3.58 -7.61 2.07
CA ALA A 161 2.47 -8.54 1.92
C ALA A 161 2.94 -10.01 1.88
N SER A 162 4.25 -10.24 1.75
CA SER A 162 4.83 -11.58 1.69
C SER A 162 4.91 -12.22 3.07
N ASP A 163 4.61 -13.52 3.14
CA ASP A 163 4.84 -14.34 4.34
C ASP A 163 6.34 -14.65 4.42
N ILE A 164 7.06 -13.87 5.23
CA ILE A 164 8.49 -14.03 5.49
C ILE A 164 8.71 -14.63 6.88
N SER A 165 9.86 -15.32 7.05
CA SER A 165 10.22 -15.87 8.34
C SER A 165 10.45 -14.78 9.41
N ASP A 166 10.34 -15.15 10.69
CA ASP A 166 10.67 -14.23 11.79
C ASP A 166 12.14 -13.80 11.75
N GLU A 167 13.04 -14.65 11.28
CA GLU A 167 14.46 -14.36 11.10
C GLU A 167 14.68 -13.30 10.01
N ASP A 168 14.08 -13.48 8.82
CA ASP A 168 14.18 -12.51 7.71
C ASP A 168 13.56 -11.17 8.11
N CYS A 169 12.40 -11.22 8.77
CA CYS A 169 11.73 -10.02 9.29
C CYS A 169 12.62 -9.29 10.30
N THR A 170 13.24 -10.02 11.24
CA THR A 170 14.15 -9.43 12.23
C THR A 170 15.35 -8.78 11.55
N ASN A 171 15.95 -9.43 10.57
CA ASN A 171 17.14 -8.93 9.88
C ASN A 171 16.85 -7.63 9.13
N ILE A 172 15.79 -7.57 8.33
CA ILE A 172 15.46 -6.36 7.57
C ILE A 172 15.04 -5.20 8.50
N VAL A 173 14.26 -5.47 9.54
CA VAL A 173 13.83 -4.45 10.51
C VAL A 173 15.03 -3.91 11.28
N THR A 174 15.94 -4.76 11.75
CA THR A 174 17.18 -4.35 12.44
C THR A 174 18.04 -3.45 11.54
N ASN A 175 18.22 -3.81 10.28
CA ASN A 175 18.97 -3.01 9.30
C ASN A 175 18.33 -1.62 9.12
N LEU A 176 17.02 -1.54 8.94
CA LEU A 176 16.33 -0.27 8.76
C LEU A 176 16.29 0.58 10.04
N MET A 177 16.22 -0.04 11.23
CA MET A 177 16.36 0.67 12.51
C MET A 177 17.73 1.33 12.63
N GLU A 178 18.81 0.64 12.21
CA GLU A 178 20.16 1.18 12.19
C GLU A 178 20.30 2.33 11.18
N LEU A 179 19.82 2.15 9.95
CA LEU A 179 19.87 3.16 8.89
C LEU A 179 19.03 4.41 9.19
N SER A 180 17.95 4.26 9.94
CA SER A 180 17.05 5.38 10.33
C SER A 180 17.51 6.10 11.60
N TYR A 181 18.45 5.52 12.36
CA TYR A 181 18.98 6.17 13.54
C TYR A 181 19.90 7.33 13.15
N HIS A 182 19.69 8.49 13.77
CA HIS A 182 20.54 9.68 13.65
C HIS A 182 20.58 10.41 15.01
N GLU A 183 21.70 11.02 15.33
CA GLU A 183 21.91 11.83 16.55
C GLU A 183 21.33 13.25 16.42
#